data_3d74a52491dcc26753cb1caa2cff6336
#
_entry.id   3d74a52491dcc26753cb1caa2cff6336
#
_cell.length_a   1.000
_cell.length_b   1.000
_cell.length_c   1.000
_cell.angle_alpha   90.00
_cell.angle_beta   90.00
_cell.angle_gamma   90.00
#
_symmetry.space_group_name_H-M   'P 1'
#
loop_
_entity.id
_entity.type
_entity.pdbx_description
1 polymer ?
#
loop_
_entity_poly.entity_id
_entity_poly.type
_entity_poly.pdbx_seq_one_letter_code
_entity_poly.pdbx_strand_id
1 'polypeptide(L)'
;MQAILKAKPAVGLELGDVPVPTPGPRDVLVRVVKTGICGTDRHIYEWDAWASGRIKPPLVVGHEFVGIVEDTGVAVRSVRPGDRVSGEGHIGCGHCYACRTGQSHICDKVDILGVDVQGCFAPYVCLPESNIWKVDPAICDDQACLFDPFGNAMHTVMAQPISGKQVLVLGCGPIGLMAIGILRAGGADMVIAVDPYPHRRELAKTMGADVVLERADEQTVKRLTDRDGADVMLEMSGSKQALQEGFRCVRSGADVSLLGIPHEEIAIEWAEMVIFKGLTIRGINGRRMFDTWYQCESFLRRHRNLIEPLITHRLPFDRFEEGIHAMQNGSACKVVLDWTDAKV
;
A
#
# COMPACT_ATOMS: atom_id res chain seq x y z
N MET A 1 -24.43 -9.85 -9.63
CA MET A 1 -23.20 -9.37 -10.26
C MET A 1 -22.07 -10.37 -10.05
N GLN A 2 -21.25 -10.58 -11.06
CA GLN A 2 -20.10 -11.48 -10.96
C GLN A 2 -18.94 -10.83 -10.19
N ALA A 3 -18.39 -11.53 -9.20
CA ALA A 3 -17.31 -11.02 -8.33
C ALA A 3 -16.23 -12.07 -8.10
N ILE A 4 -15.04 -11.63 -7.69
CA ILE A 4 -13.95 -12.52 -7.28
C ILE A 4 -14.09 -12.77 -5.77
N LEU A 5 -14.29 -14.03 -5.41
CA LEU A 5 -14.67 -14.45 -4.07
C LEU A 5 -13.63 -15.34 -3.41
N LYS A 6 -13.44 -15.14 -2.13
CA LYS A 6 -13.01 -16.17 -1.21
C LYS A 6 -14.23 -16.97 -0.77
N ALA A 7 -14.63 -17.97 -1.55
CA ALA A 7 -15.86 -18.72 -1.28
C ALA A 7 -15.70 -19.79 -0.19
N LYS A 8 -14.48 -20.34 -0.01
CA LYS A 8 -14.18 -21.45 0.90
C LYS A 8 -12.90 -21.21 1.69
N PRO A 9 -12.76 -21.79 2.89
CA PRO A 9 -11.54 -21.74 3.69
C PRO A 9 -10.46 -22.68 3.12
N ALA A 10 -9.98 -22.41 1.91
CA ALA A 10 -8.99 -23.21 1.17
C ALA A 10 -8.21 -22.33 0.20
N VAL A 11 -7.11 -22.82 -0.36
CA VAL A 11 -6.34 -22.14 -1.41
C VAL A 11 -7.23 -21.82 -2.61
N GLY A 12 -7.06 -20.63 -3.19
CA GLY A 12 -7.75 -20.16 -4.38
C GLY A 12 -8.80 -19.08 -4.11
N LEU A 13 -9.16 -18.39 -5.17
CA LEU A 13 -10.31 -17.50 -5.29
C LEU A 13 -11.12 -17.98 -6.50
N GLU A 14 -12.41 -17.67 -6.55
CA GLU A 14 -13.28 -18.09 -7.65
C GLU A 14 -14.21 -16.95 -8.10
N LEU A 15 -14.60 -16.97 -9.36
CA LEU A 15 -15.68 -16.10 -9.85
C LEU A 15 -17.03 -16.66 -9.40
N GLY A 16 -17.85 -15.83 -8.80
CA GLY A 16 -19.18 -16.21 -8.33
C GLY A 16 -20.16 -15.06 -8.31
N ASP A 17 -21.43 -15.37 -8.23
CA ASP A 17 -22.50 -14.37 -8.24
C ASP A 17 -22.82 -13.91 -6.81
N VAL A 18 -22.89 -12.59 -6.65
CA VAL A 18 -23.30 -11.92 -5.41
C VAL A 18 -24.36 -10.86 -5.71
N PRO A 19 -25.22 -10.51 -4.75
CA PRO A 19 -26.16 -9.40 -4.93
C PRO A 19 -25.41 -8.07 -5.11
N VAL A 20 -25.99 -7.15 -5.87
CA VAL A 20 -25.52 -5.75 -5.90
C VAL A 20 -25.80 -5.14 -4.53
N PRO A 21 -24.82 -4.48 -3.87
CA PRO A 21 -25.06 -3.88 -2.57
C PRO A 21 -26.03 -2.68 -2.67
N THR A 22 -26.86 -2.51 -1.65
CA THR A 22 -27.77 -1.37 -1.55
C THR A 22 -27.18 -0.37 -0.56
N PRO A 23 -26.95 0.90 -0.96
CA PRO A 23 -26.35 1.89 -0.09
C PRO A 23 -27.29 2.26 1.08
N GLY A 24 -26.75 2.24 2.30
CA GLY A 24 -27.40 2.81 3.48
C GLY A 24 -27.48 4.35 3.40
N PRO A 25 -28.10 5.01 4.38
CA PRO A 25 -28.33 6.46 4.32
C PRO A 25 -27.07 7.33 4.15
N ARG A 26 -25.90 6.85 4.56
CA ARG A 26 -24.61 7.55 4.50
C ARG A 26 -23.59 6.83 3.62
N ASP A 27 -24.03 5.87 2.84
CA ASP A 27 -23.13 5.08 1.99
C ASP A 27 -23.17 5.55 0.55
N VAL A 28 -22.13 5.25 -0.16
CA VAL A 28 -21.95 5.54 -1.58
C VAL A 28 -21.76 4.23 -2.32
N LEU A 29 -22.60 3.99 -3.32
CA LEU A 29 -22.45 2.88 -4.26
C LEU A 29 -21.55 3.35 -5.41
N VAL A 30 -20.44 2.66 -5.61
CA VAL A 30 -19.46 2.96 -6.66
C VAL A 30 -19.43 1.85 -7.67
N ARG A 31 -19.63 2.19 -8.94
CA ARG A 31 -19.35 1.29 -10.07
C ARG A 31 -17.85 1.27 -10.30
N VAL A 32 -17.25 0.13 -10.07
CA VAL A 32 -15.80 -0.08 -10.15
C VAL A 32 -15.36 -0.05 -11.62
N VAL A 33 -14.26 0.65 -11.89
CA VAL A 33 -13.63 0.73 -13.22
C VAL A 33 -12.33 -0.05 -13.24
N LYS A 34 -11.46 0.18 -12.25
CA LYS A 34 -10.20 -0.56 -12.10
C LYS A 34 -9.90 -0.88 -10.67
N THR A 35 -9.18 -1.99 -10.46
CA THR A 35 -8.69 -2.41 -9.15
C THR A 35 -7.23 -2.85 -9.20
N GLY A 36 -6.52 -2.69 -8.09
CA GLY A 36 -5.17 -3.19 -7.93
C GLY A 36 -5.16 -4.50 -7.13
N ILE A 37 -4.32 -5.47 -7.51
CA ILE A 37 -4.06 -6.64 -6.67
C ILE A 37 -2.98 -6.30 -5.65
N CYS A 38 -3.27 -6.58 -4.38
CA CYS A 38 -2.38 -6.36 -3.24
C CYS A 38 -1.73 -7.67 -2.76
N GLY A 39 -0.65 -7.55 -1.98
CA GLY A 39 -0.07 -8.67 -1.24
C GLY A 39 -1.07 -9.35 -0.29
N THR A 40 -1.99 -8.59 0.29
CA THR A 40 -3.10 -9.10 1.12
C THR A 40 -3.99 -10.06 0.33
N ASP A 41 -4.33 -9.75 -0.92
CA ASP A 41 -5.15 -10.63 -1.77
C ASP A 41 -4.42 -11.96 -2.06
N ARG A 42 -3.09 -11.90 -2.20
CA ARG A 42 -2.27 -13.10 -2.34
C ARG A 42 -2.31 -13.96 -1.07
N HIS A 43 -2.18 -13.38 0.12
CA HIS A 43 -2.32 -14.09 1.40
C HIS A 43 -3.70 -14.76 1.52
N ILE A 44 -4.76 -14.07 1.11
CA ILE A 44 -6.13 -14.61 1.07
C ILE A 44 -6.24 -15.77 0.05
N TYR A 45 -5.61 -15.62 -1.13
CA TYR A 45 -5.56 -16.68 -2.14
C TYR A 45 -4.84 -17.91 -1.60
N GLU A 46 -3.65 -17.76 -1.03
CA GLU A 46 -2.81 -18.84 -0.49
C GLU A 46 -3.40 -19.48 0.77
N TRP A 47 -4.35 -18.83 1.42
CA TRP A 47 -4.99 -19.27 2.64
C TRP A 47 -3.99 -19.56 3.76
N ASP A 48 -3.03 -18.69 3.95
CA ASP A 48 -1.99 -18.81 4.96
C ASP A 48 -2.51 -18.68 6.40
N ALA A 49 -1.62 -18.72 7.38
CA ALA A 49 -1.98 -18.65 8.80
C ALA A 49 -2.71 -17.34 9.16
N TRP A 50 -2.32 -16.21 8.55
CA TRP A 50 -2.99 -14.93 8.77
C TRP A 50 -4.41 -14.93 8.17
N ALA A 51 -4.54 -15.33 6.91
CA ALA A 51 -5.83 -15.36 6.23
C ALA A 51 -6.80 -16.34 6.90
N SER A 52 -6.34 -17.54 7.24
CA SER A 52 -7.16 -18.55 7.91
C SER A 52 -7.63 -18.15 9.31
N GLY A 53 -6.87 -17.30 10.00
CA GLY A 53 -7.22 -16.77 11.32
C GLY A 53 -8.19 -15.58 11.29
N ARG A 54 -8.32 -14.89 10.14
CA ARG A 54 -9.08 -13.64 10.05
C ARG A 54 -10.24 -13.67 9.06
N ILE A 55 -10.05 -14.25 7.88
CA ILE A 55 -11.03 -14.19 6.79
C ILE A 55 -12.20 -15.14 7.06
N LYS A 56 -13.40 -14.66 6.84
CA LYS A 56 -14.65 -15.41 7.00
C LYS A 56 -15.36 -15.56 5.64
N PRO A 57 -15.12 -16.67 4.92
CA PRO A 57 -15.85 -16.92 3.68
C PRO A 57 -17.38 -17.09 3.89
N PRO A 58 -18.24 -16.69 2.90
CA PRO A 58 -17.87 -16.12 1.61
C PRO A 58 -17.57 -14.62 1.71
N LEU A 59 -16.52 -14.17 1.01
CA LEU A 59 -16.08 -12.77 1.02
C LEU A 59 -15.67 -12.32 -0.38
N VAL A 60 -16.20 -11.20 -0.88
CA VAL A 60 -15.62 -10.47 -2.01
C VAL A 60 -14.32 -9.84 -1.54
N VAL A 61 -13.21 -10.13 -2.23
CA VAL A 61 -11.88 -9.61 -1.85
C VAL A 61 -11.57 -8.28 -2.54
N GLY A 62 -10.37 -7.72 -2.30
CA GLY A 62 -9.89 -6.49 -2.93
C GLY A 62 -10.24 -5.20 -2.16
N HIS A 63 -9.29 -4.26 -2.14
CA HIS A 63 -9.41 -2.99 -1.40
C HIS A 63 -8.75 -1.79 -2.11
N GLU A 64 -8.16 -2.01 -3.28
CA GLU A 64 -7.54 -0.99 -4.11
C GLU A 64 -8.44 -0.76 -5.34
N PHE A 65 -9.08 0.40 -5.48
CA PHE A 65 -10.01 0.65 -6.59
C PHE A 65 -10.10 2.10 -7.03
N VAL A 66 -10.62 2.30 -8.23
CA VAL A 66 -11.18 3.54 -8.74
C VAL A 66 -12.49 3.23 -9.45
N GLY A 67 -13.45 4.14 -9.36
CA GLY A 67 -14.76 3.95 -9.98
C GLY A 67 -15.53 5.25 -10.12
N ILE A 68 -16.78 5.11 -10.52
CA ILE A 68 -17.74 6.19 -10.70
C ILE A 68 -18.88 6.00 -9.69
N VAL A 69 -19.25 7.05 -8.99
CA VAL A 69 -20.42 7.03 -8.09
C VAL A 69 -21.65 6.70 -8.91
N GLU A 70 -22.31 5.62 -8.59
CA GLU A 70 -23.54 5.16 -9.22
C GLU A 70 -24.78 5.68 -8.48
N ASP A 71 -24.78 5.55 -7.14
CA ASP A 71 -25.88 5.97 -6.29
C ASP A 71 -25.36 6.39 -4.92
N THR A 72 -26.17 7.16 -4.18
CA THR A 72 -25.81 7.69 -2.85
C THR A 72 -26.98 7.60 -1.89
N GLY A 73 -26.66 7.27 -0.65
CA GLY A 73 -27.64 7.38 0.46
C GLY A 73 -28.12 8.82 0.65
N VAL A 74 -29.33 8.95 1.20
CA VAL A 74 -30.04 10.24 1.36
C VAL A 74 -29.31 11.28 2.22
N ALA A 75 -28.36 10.87 3.04
CA ALA A 75 -27.58 11.76 3.92
C ALA A 75 -26.19 12.10 3.36
N VAL A 76 -25.78 11.54 2.22
CA VAL A 76 -24.50 11.84 1.55
C VAL A 76 -24.51 13.28 1.03
N ARG A 77 -23.36 13.99 1.16
CA ARG A 77 -23.21 15.41 0.78
C ARG A 77 -21.95 15.72 -0.01
N SER A 78 -20.89 14.91 0.12
CA SER A 78 -19.56 15.21 -0.46
C SER A 78 -19.43 14.80 -1.92
N VAL A 79 -20.21 13.82 -2.36
CA VAL A 79 -20.18 13.27 -3.72
C VAL A 79 -21.59 13.07 -4.27
N ARG A 80 -21.71 12.93 -5.59
CA ARG A 80 -22.97 12.70 -6.32
C ARG A 80 -22.75 11.69 -7.46
N PRO A 81 -23.82 11.04 -7.96
CA PRO A 81 -23.75 10.19 -9.14
C PRO A 81 -22.98 10.85 -10.29
N GLY A 82 -22.07 10.09 -10.92
CA GLY A 82 -21.18 10.56 -11.97
C GLY A 82 -19.81 11.08 -11.47
N ASP A 83 -19.63 11.35 -10.19
CA ASP A 83 -18.30 11.71 -9.65
C ASP A 83 -17.35 10.53 -9.74
N ARG A 84 -16.10 10.80 -10.14
CA ARG A 84 -15.02 9.81 -10.19
C ARG A 84 -14.31 9.75 -8.85
N VAL A 85 -14.25 8.55 -8.26
CA VAL A 85 -13.80 8.35 -6.88
C VAL A 85 -12.88 7.13 -6.72
N SER A 86 -12.04 7.18 -5.71
CA SER A 86 -11.41 6.03 -5.07
C SER A 86 -11.88 5.99 -3.60
N GLY A 87 -11.33 5.11 -2.78
CA GLY A 87 -11.76 5.03 -1.39
C GLY A 87 -10.70 4.45 -0.46
N GLU A 88 -10.74 4.91 0.79
CA GLU A 88 -9.93 4.41 1.88
C GLU A 88 -10.48 3.08 2.40
N GLY A 89 -9.67 2.03 2.31
CA GLY A 89 -10.07 0.67 2.72
C GLY A 89 -10.22 0.46 4.22
N HIS A 90 -9.66 1.34 5.07
CA HIS A 90 -9.82 1.26 6.52
C HIS A 90 -11.08 2.02 6.98
N ILE A 91 -12.09 1.32 7.43
CA ILE A 91 -13.35 1.90 7.89
C ILE A 91 -13.29 2.02 9.42
N GLY A 92 -13.01 3.22 9.90
CA GLY A 92 -12.92 3.50 11.34
C GLY A 92 -14.30 3.62 12.00
N CYS A 93 -14.40 3.30 13.30
CA CYS A 93 -15.66 3.38 14.05
C CYS A 93 -16.16 4.81 14.30
N GLY A 94 -15.33 5.84 14.08
CA GLY A 94 -15.67 7.26 14.23
C GLY A 94 -15.73 7.79 15.68
N HIS A 95 -15.72 6.94 16.72
CA HIS A 95 -15.95 7.37 18.11
C HIS A 95 -14.90 6.95 19.14
N CYS A 96 -13.96 6.04 18.80
CA CYS A 96 -12.84 5.72 19.70
C CYS A 96 -11.84 6.87 19.82
N TYR A 97 -10.90 6.77 20.73
CA TYR A 97 -9.88 7.80 20.95
C TYR A 97 -9.10 8.10 19.66
N ALA A 98 -8.60 7.06 18.96
CA ALA A 98 -7.85 7.23 17.73
C ALA A 98 -8.66 7.97 16.65
N CYS A 99 -9.93 7.58 16.42
CA CYS A 99 -10.79 8.27 15.45
C CYS A 99 -11.03 9.74 15.82
N ARG A 100 -11.30 10.04 17.10
CA ARG A 100 -11.60 11.39 17.56
C ARG A 100 -10.40 12.33 17.60
N THR A 101 -9.18 11.76 17.59
CA THR A 101 -7.91 12.52 17.55
C THR A 101 -7.26 12.55 16.17
N GLY A 102 -8.00 12.18 15.10
CA GLY A 102 -7.51 12.23 13.72
C GLY A 102 -6.58 11.09 13.34
N GLN A 103 -6.62 9.98 14.06
CA GLN A 103 -5.80 8.79 13.83
C GLN A 103 -6.67 7.56 13.48
N SER A 104 -7.70 7.75 12.65
CA SER A 104 -8.67 6.71 12.32
C SER A 104 -8.06 5.47 11.69
N HIS A 105 -6.90 5.58 11.04
CA HIS A 105 -6.14 4.45 10.47
C HIS A 105 -5.66 3.42 11.51
N ILE A 106 -5.59 3.81 12.79
CA ILE A 106 -5.27 2.91 13.93
C ILE A 106 -6.46 2.75 14.86
N CYS A 107 -7.67 2.79 14.33
CA CYS A 107 -8.89 2.56 15.08
C CYS A 107 -8.90 1.17 15.72
N ASP A 108 -9.28 1.07 17.01
CA ASP A 108 -9.34 -0.21 17.73
C ASP A 108 -10.37 -1.19 17.15
N LYS A 109 -11.33 -0.67 16.37
CA LYS A 109 -12.41 -1.41 15.71
C LYS A 109 -12.45 -1.08 14.22
N VAL A 110 -11.30 -1.12 13.56
CA VAL A 110 -11.22 -0.90 12.13
C VAL A 110 -11.72 -2.13 11.38
N ASP A 111 -12.66 -1.92 10.48
CA ASP A 111 -13.00 -2.90 9.45
C ASP A 111 -12.21 -2.58 8.17
N ILE A 112 -11.65 -3.61 7.54
CA ILE A 112 -10.87 -3.45 6.31
C ILE A 112 -11.68 -4.00 5.13
N LEU A 113 -11.84 -3.18 4.10
CA LEU A 113 -12.47 -3.53 2.84
C LEU A 113 -11.77 -4.76 2.22
N GLY A 114 -12.55 -5.76 1.80
CA GLY A 114 -11.99 -7.00 1.22
C GLY A 114 -11.31 -7.95 2.21
N VAL A 115 -11.38 -7.65 3.52
CA VAL A 115 -10.83 -8.45 4.61
C VAL A 115 -11.88 -8.73 5.68
N ASP A 116 -12.48 -7.69 6.25
CA ASP A 116 -13.50 -7.79 7.30
C ASP A 116 -14.92 -7.54 6.75
N VAL A 117 -15.02 -6.76 5.67
CA VAL A 117 -16.24 -6.47 4.93
C VAL A 117 -16.05 -6.74 3.45
N GLN A 118 -17.16 -6.84 2.69
CA GLN A 118 -17.14 -7.13 1.24
C GLN A 118 -16.28 -6.13 0.50
N GLY A 119 -15.37 -6.62 -0.35
CA GLY A 119 -14.35 -5.85 -1.06
C GLY A 119 -14.80 -5.28 -2.40
N CYS A 120 -13.81 -4.79 -3.15
CA CYS A 120 -13.99 -4.09 -4.41
C CYS A 120 -13.73 -4.94 -5.68
N PHE A 121 -13.41 -6.22 -5.56
CA PHE A 121 -13.26 -7.08 -6.75
C PHE A 121 -14.63 -7.55 -7.26
N ALA A 122 -15.44 -6.58 -7.63
CA ALA A 122 -16.81 -6.72 -8.15
C ALA A 122 -17.16 -5.50 -8.99
N PRO A 123 -18.22 -5.57 -9.84
CA PRO A 123 -18.70 -4.42 -10.60
C PRO A 123 -19.14 -3.24 -9.74
N TYR A 124 -19.59 -3.52 -8.51
CA TYR A 124 -20.00 -2.49 -7.55
C TYR A 124 -19.39 -2.74 -6.17
N VAL A 125 -19.01 -1.65 -5.50
CA VAL A 125 -18.60 -1.62 -4.10
C VAL A 125 -19.38 -0.53 -3.35
N CYS A 126 -19.71 -0.80 -2.09
CA CYS A 126 -20.43 0.17 -1.24
C CYS A 126 -19.58 0.53 -0.03
N LEU A 127 -19.38 1.82 0.20
CA LEU A 127 -18.54 2.35 1.28
C LEU A 127 -19.22 3.54 1.98
N PRO A 128 -18.92 3.78 3.27
CA PRO A 128 -19.32 5.01 3.92
C PRO A 128 -18.76 6.25 3.19
N GLU A 129 -19.58 7.31 3.12
CA GLU A 129 -19.16 8.61 2.55
C GLU A 129 -17.82 9.11 3.11
N SER A 130 -17.56 8.86 4.41
CA SER A 130 -16.32 9.24 5.08
C SER A 130 -15.05 8.59 4.49
N ASN A 131 -15.21 7.50 3.76
CA ASN A 131 -14.12 6.75 3.15
C ASN A 131 -13.93 7.06 1.67
N ILE A 132 -14.82 7.84 1.06
CA ILE A 132 -14.77 8.16 -0.37
C ILE A 132 -13.82 9.32 -0.63
N TRP A 133 -12.99 9.15 -1.65
CA TRP A 133 -12.07 10.17 -2.16
C TRP A 133 -12.40 10.55 -3.59
N LYS A 134 -12.71 11.83 -3.83
CA LYS A 134 -12.92 12.36 -5.19
C LYS A 134 -11.58 12.54 -5.88
N VAL A 135 -11.38 11.84 -7.00
CA VAL A 135 -10.09 11.81 -7.71
C VAL A 135 -9.94 12.98 -8.66
N ASP A 136 -8.80 13.67 -8.60
CA ASP A 136 -8.46 14.74 -9.55
C ASP A 136 -8.45 14.21 -11.00
N PRO A 137 -9.10 14.91 -11.97
CA PRO A 137 -9.16 14.49 -13.37
C PRO A 137 -7.80 14.30 -14.06
N ALA A 138 -6.74 14.92 -13.54
CA ALA A 138 -5.39 14.81 -14.10
C ALA A 138 -4.70 13.46 -13.80
N ILE A 139 -5.24 12.66 -12.86
CA ILE A 139 -4.71 11.35 -12.48
C ILE A 139 -5.48 10.27 -13.25
N CYS A 140 -4.80 9.40 -13.98
CA CYS A 140 -5.45 8.31 -14.73
C CYS A 140 -5.96 7.20 -13.80
N ASP A 141 -6.87 6.33 -14.30
CA ASP A 141 -7.50 5.28 -13.52
C ASP A 141 -6.50 4.24 -13.01
N ASP A 142 -5.50 3.88 -13.82
CA ASP A 142 -4.44 2.94 -13.42
C ASP A 142 -3.66 3.42 -12.19
N GLN A 143 -3.49 4.73 -12.04
CA GLN A 143 -2.83 5.32 -10.88
C GLN A 143 -3.81 5.56 -9.72
N ALA A 144 -5.03 5.95 -10.05
CA ALA A 144 -6.05 6.26 -9.04
C ALA A 144 -6.49 5.02 -8.25
N CYS A 145 -6.53 3.83 -8.86
CA CYS A 145 -6.80 2.60 -8.13
C CYS A 145 -5.67 2.20 -7.16
N LEU A 146 -4.46 2.77 -7.28
CA LEU A 146 -3.30 2.49 -6.46
C LEU A 146 -3.05 3.53 -5.34
N PHE A 147 -4.01 4.38 -5.03
CA PHE A 147 -3.87 5.34 -3.91
C PHE A 147 -3.59 4.64 -2.59
N ASP A 148 -4.14 3.45 -2.37
CA ASP A 148 -3.92 2.65 -1.17
C ASP A 148 -2.43 2.34 -0.94
N PRO A 149 -1.74 1.56 -1.79
CA PRO A 149 -0.32 1.25 -1.59
C PRO A 149 0.58 2.49 -1.74
N PHE A 150 0.21 3.46 -2.59
CA PHE A 150 0.95 4.70 -2.71
C PHE A 150 0.86 5.55 -1.44
N GLY A 151 -0.29 5.54 -0.76
CA GLY A 151 -0.49 6.17 0.54
C GLY A 151 0.34 5.52 1.65
N ASN A 152 0.53 4.20 1.63
CA ASN A 152 1.42 3.51 2.56
C ASN A 152 2.88 3.97 2.38
N ALA A 153 3.33 4.07 1.13
CA ALA A 153 4.66 4.59 0.80
C ALA A 153 4.79 6.06 1.23
N MET A 154 3.78 6.90 0.93
CA MET A 154 3.74 8.32 1.31
C MET A 154 3.82 8.50 2.83
N HIS A 155 3.01 7.77 3.59
CA HIS A 155 3.03 7.81 5.06
C HIS A 155 4.41 7.46 5.60
N THR A 156 5.03 6.40 5.08
CA THR A 156 6.35 5.92 5.52
C THR A 156 7.44 6.95 5.24
N VAL A 157 7.45 7.53 4.05
CA VAL A 157 8.45 8.52 3.63
C VAL A 157 8.27 9.83 4.38
N MET A 158 7.03 10.32 4.52
CA MET A 158 6.74 11.65 5.10
C MET A 158 6.62 11.65 6.63
N ALA A 159 6.81 10.50 7.28
CA ALA A 159 6.83 10.43 8.75
C ALA A 159 8.02 11.19 9.39
N GLN A 160 9.04 11.51 8.62
CA GLN A 160 10.23 12.28 9.00
C GLN A 160 10.69 13.20 7.86
N PRO A 161 11.52 14.23 8.14
CA PRO A 161 12.14 15.04 7.10
C PRO A 161 13.07 14.20 6.22
N ILE A 162 12.94 14.34 4.89
CA ILE A 162 13.75 13.58 3.91
C ILE A 162 14.60 14.47 3.00
N SER A 163 14.27 15.76 2.86
CA SER A 163 15.00 16.67 1.99
C SER A 163 16.45 16.83 2.46
N GLY A 164 17.42 16.65 1.54
CA GLY A 164 18.85 16.66 1.83
C GLY A 164 19.34 15.49 2.70
N LYS A 165 18.58 14.40 2.81
CA LYS A 165 18.91 13.20 3.59
C LYS A 165 19.41 12.06 2.72
N GLN A 166 20.31 11.27 3.26
CA GLN A 166 20.79 10.01 2.70
C GLN A 166 19.93 8.88 3.27
N VAL A 167 19.15 8.24 2.40
CA VAL A 167 18.06 7.33 2.81
C VAL A 167 18.37 5.90 2.39
N LEU A 168 18.27 4.97 3.33
CA LEU A 168 18.35 3.53 3.11
C LEU A 168 16.94 2.94 3.04
N VAL A 169 16.60 2.30 1.92
CA VAL A 169 15.32 1.61 1.71
C VAL A 169 15.58 0.11 1.70
N LEU A 170 15.00 -0.61 2.66
CA LEU A 170 15.08 -2.07 2.77
C LEU A 170 13.82 -2.69 2.17
N GLY A 171 13.98 -3.42 1.07
CA GLY A 171 12.89 -4.04 0.31
C GLY A 171 12.37 -3.16 -0.83
N CYS A 172 12.53 -3.66 -2.05
CA CYS A 172 12.05 -3.06 -3.30
C CYS A 172 10.81 -3.80 -3.83
N GLY A 173 9.87 -4.14 -2.94
CA GLY A 173 8.51 -4.50 -3.31
C GLY A 173 7.73 -3.29 -3.84
N PRO A 174 6.47 -3.44 -4.26
CA PRO A 174 5.70 -2.32 -4.84
C PRO A 174 5.71 -1.05 -3.98
N ILE A 175 5.50 -1.17 -2.66
CA ILE A 175 5.48 -0.02 -1.75
C ILE A 175 6.87 0.61 -1.59
N GLY A 176 7.93 -0.23 -1.49
CA GLY A 176 9.31 0.27 -1.42
C GLY A 176 9.75 1.00 -2.69
N LEU A 177 9.36 0.50 -3.86
CA LEU A 177 9.60 1.17 -5.14
C LEU A 177 8.85 2.50 -5.26
N MET A 178 7.59 2.56 -4.80
CA MET A 178 6.84 3.82 -4.69
C MET A 178 7.55 4.81 -3.74
N ALA A 179 8.05 4.32 -2.60
CA ALA A 179 8.80 5.15 -1.65
C ALA A 179 10.08 5.73 -2.27
N ILE A 180 10.83 4.96 -3.08
CA ILE A 180 12.01 5.46 -3.80
C ILE A 180 11.63 6.63 -4.72
N GLY A 181 10.55 6.49 -5.50
CA GLY A 181 10.04 7.57 -6.35
C GLY A 181 9.65 8.82 -5.55
N ILE A 182 8.98 8.65 -4.41
CA ILE A 182 8.61 9.76 -3.52
C ILE A 182 9.85 10.43 -2.92
N LEU A 183 10.86 9.67 -2.49
CA LEU A 183 12.12 10.19 -1.96
C LEU A 183 12.84 11.08 -2.98
N ARG A 184 12.96 10.61 -4.22
CA ARG A 184 13.61 11.38 -5.29
C ARG A 184 12.86 12.68 -5.59
N ALA A 185 11.55 12.59 -5.76
CA ALA A 185 10.72 13.78 -6.03
C ALA A 185 10.64 14.72 -4.81
N GLY A 186 10.80 14.20 -3.59
CA GLY A 186 10.79 14.95 -2.33
C GLY A 186 12.14 15.55 -1.93
N GLY A 187 13.20 15.35 -2.73
CA GLY A 187 14.49 16.00 -2.53
C GLY A 187 15.44 15.28 -1.57
N ALA A 188 15.34 13.94 -1.45
CA ALA A 188 16.39 13.15 -0.82
C ALA A 188 17.74 13.36 -1.55
N ASP A 189 18.82 13.50 -0.79
CA ASP A 189 20.17 13.69 -1.33
C ASP A 189 20.66 12.41 -2.00
N MET A 190 20.53 11.28 -1.31
CA MET A 190 20.88 9.97 -1.83
C MET A 190 19.85 8.92 -1.42
N VAL A 191 19.52 8.01 -2.34
CA VAL A 191 18.64 6.87 -2.08
C VAL A 191 19.40 5.57 -2.35
N ILE A 192 19.67 4.82 -1.28
CA ILE A 192 20.30 3.48 -1.32
C ILE A 192 19.17 2.47 -1.16
N ALA A 193 18.92 1.65 -2.18
CA ALA A 193 17.89 0.63 -2.18
C ALA A 193 18.49 -0.78 -2.04
N VAL A 194 17.88 -1.61 -1.20
CA VAL A 194 18.34 -2.96 -0.90
C VAL A 194 17.24 -3.98 -1.22
N ASP A 195 17.55 -4.94 -2.07
CA ASP A 195 16.66 -6.09 -2.34
C ASP A 195 17.48 -7.26 -2.88
N PRO A 196 17.25 -8.52 -2.43
CA PRO A 196 17.98 -9.68 -2.92
C PRO A 196 17.70 -10.01 -4.38
N TYR A 197 16.56 -9.59 -4.94
CA TYR A 197 16.15 -9.94 -6.30
C TYR A 197 16.65 -8.95 -7.34
N PRO A 198 17.45 -9.40 -8.36
CA PRO A 198 18.03 -8.51 -9.37
C PRO A 198 16.98 -7.66 -10.13
N HIS A 199 15.85 -8.26 -10.53
CA HIS A 199 14.80 -7.54 -11.27
C HIS A 199 14.20 -6.40 -10.47
N ARG A 200 14.07 -6.53 -9.12
CA ARG A 200 13.59 -5.46 -8.25
C ARG A 200 14.61 -4.34 -8.09
N ARG A 201 15.91 -4.70 -8.07
CA ARG A 201 16.98 -3.69 -8.05
C ARG A 201 17.00 -2.87 -9.34
N GLU A 202 16.73 -3.47 -10.50
CA GLU A 202 16.60 -2.71 -11.77
C GLU A 202 15.39 -1.75 -11.75
N LEU A 203 14.25 -2.21 -11.23
CA LEU A 203 13.11 -1.31 -11.03
C LEU A 203 13.44 -0.19 -10.04
N ALA A 204 14.20 -0.47 -8.96
CA ALA A 204 14.62 0.56 -8.01
C ALA A 204 15.49 1.64 -8.67
N LYS A 205 16.39 1.28 -9.59
CA LYS A 205 17.15 2.26 -10.41
C LYS A 205 16.21 3.10 -11.28
N THR A 206 15.26 2.44 -11.94
CA THR A 206 14.25 3.13 -12.78
C THR A 206 13.43 4.13 -11.95
N MET A 207 13.12 3.78 -10.69
CA MET A 207 12.40 4.66 -9.75
C MET A 207 13.28 5.77 -9.16
N GLY A 208 14.59 5.77 -9.43
CA GLY A 208 15.51 6.82 -9.04
C GLY A 208 16.38 6.52 -7.82
N ALA A 209 16.60 5.25 -7.47
CA ALA A 209 17.64 4.88 -6.51
C ALA A 209 19.04 5.19 -7.09
N ASP A 210 19.87 5.89 -6.32
CA ASP A 210 21.24 6.23 -6.72
C ASP A 210 22.15 5.00 -6.64
N VAL A 211 21.92 4.17 -5.63
CA VAL A 211 22.68 2.93 -5.40
C VAL A 211 21.70 1.79 -5.12
N VAL A 212 21.97 0.62 -5.68
CA VAL A 212 21.23 -0.61 -5.39
C VAL A 212 22.19 -1.68 -4.87
N LEU A 213 21.79 -2.34 -3.78
CA LEU A 213 22.58 -3.37 -3.12
C LEU A 213 21.73 -4.66 -2.99
N GLU A 214 22.40 -5.80 -2.97
CA GLU A 214 21.75 -7.09 -2.71
C GLU A 214 21.39 -7.24 -1.23
N ARG A 215 22.24 -6.71 -0.35
CA ARG A 215 22.05 -6.72 1.11
C ARG A 215 22.56 -5.41 1.72
N ALA A 216 22.12 -5.12 2.93
CA ALA A 216 22.55 -3.95 3.69
C ALA A 216 23.91 -4.23 4.36
N ASP A 217 24.99 -4.10 3.60
CA ASP A 217 26.35 -4.25 4.12
C ASP A 217 26.78 -2.95 4.81
N GLU A 218 27.10 -3.04 6.11
CA GLU A 218 27.42 -1.89 6.95
C GLU A 218 28.63 -1.10 6.41
N GLN A 219 29.71 -1.78 6.03
CA GLN A 219 30.92 -1.11 5.55
C GLN A 219 30.68 -0.41 4.22
N THR A 220 29.87 -1.01 3.36
CA THR A 220 29.51 -0.43 2.06
C THR A 220 28.62 0.79 2.25
N VAL A 221 27.56 0.70 3.07
CA VAL A 221 26.67 1.85 3.32
C VAL A 221 27.42 3.00 3.96
N LYS A 222 28.26 2.75 4.97
CA LYS A 222 29.09 3.77 5.62
C LYS A 222 30.06 4.47 4.67
N ARG A 223 30.61 3.75 3.68
CA ARG A 223 31.48 4.37 2.65
C ARG A 223 30.73 5.22 1.65
N LEU A 224 29.45 4.89 1.39
CA LEU A 224 28.61 5.62 0.46
C LEU A 224 28.03 6.89 1.09
N THR A 225 27.91 6.93 2.42
CA THR A 225 27.30 8.02 3.17
C THR A 225 28.35 8.91 3.81
N ASP A 226 28.17 10.23 3.77
CA ASP A 226 29.11 11.22 4.31
C ASP A 226 29.10 11.32 5.84
N ARG A 227 28.19 10.60 6.52
CA ARG A 227 27.88 10.77 7.94
C ARG A 227 27.96 9.49 8.75
N ASP A 228 28.78 8.55 8.33
CA ASP A 228 28.98 7.23 8.95
C ASP A 228 27.69 6.40 9.06
N GLY A 229 26.86 6.48 8.04
CA GLY A 229 25.61 5.74 7.91
C GLY A 229 24.45 6.61 7.39
N ALA A 230 23.35 5.97 7.04
CA ALA A 230 22.17 6.64 6.50
C ALA A 230 21.48 7.52 7.55
N ASP A 231 20.96 8.68 7.13
CA ASP A 231 20.16 9.59 7.95
C ASP A 231 18.78 9.02 8.29
N VAL A 232 18.21 8.27 7.35
CA VAL A 232 16.86 7.69 7.44
C VAL A 232 16.90 6.25 6.93
N MET A 233 16.20 5.35 7.62
CA MET A 233 15.94 4.00 7.15
C MET A 233 14.44 3.78 7.00
N LEU A 234 14.03 3.28 5.83
CA LEU A 234 12.68 2.83 5.55
C LEU A 234 12.68 1.30 5.44
N GLU A 235 12.09 0.62 6.41
CA GLU A 235 11.96 -0.83 6.40
C GLU A 235 10.63 -1.23 5.76
N MET A 236 10.69 -1.81 4.57
CA MET A 236 9.56 -2.15 3.70
C MET A 236 9.49 -3.65 3.39
N SER A 237 10.44 -4.45 3.92
CA SER A 237 10.59 -5.85 3.54
C SER A 237 9.93 -6.84 4.51
N GLY A 238 9.83 -6.50 5.79
CA GLY A 238 9.49 -7.41 6.88
C GLY A 238 10.54 -8.50 7.12
N SER A 239 11.74 -8.38 6.49
CA SER A 239 12.80 -9.38 6.61
C SER A 239 13.62 -9.17 7.87
N LYS A 240 13.71 -10.20 8.70
CA LYS A 240 14.55 -10.22 9.90
C LYS A 240 16.00 -9.83 9.61
N GLN A 241 16.59 -10.45 8.58
CA GLN A 241 17.95 -10.18 8.19
C GLN A 241 18.15 -8.74 7.75
N ALA A 242 17.28 -8.25 6.85
CA ALA A 242 17.37 -6.89 6.34
C ALA A 242 17.25 -5.86 7.47
N LEU A 243 16.33 -6.07 8.42
CA LEU A 243 16.14 -5.18 9.56
C LEU A 243 17.38 -5.15 10.47
N GLN A 244 17.92 -6.31 10.83
CA GLN A 244 19.12 -6.41 11.70
C GLN A 244 20.36 -5.79 11.03
N GLU A 245 20.55 -6.00 9.73
CA GLU A 245 21.62 -5.38 8.96
C GLU A 245 21.41 -3.86 8.84
N GLY A 246 20.17 -3.43 8.57
CA GLY A 246 19.81 -2.02 8.42
C GLY A 246 20.08 -1.18 9.66
N PHE A 247 19.82 -1.68 10.86
CA PHE A 247 20.14 -0.97 12.09
C PHE A 247 21.65 -0.69 12.26
N ARG A 248 22.53 -1.50 11.67
CA ARG A 248 23.97 -1.25 11.66
C ARG A 248 24.35 -0.16 10.66
N CYS A 249 23.57 -0.03 9.60
CA CYS A 249 23.82 0.88 8.47
C CYS A 249 23.37 2.32 8.72
N VAL A 250 22.64 2.61 9.79
CA VAL A 250 22.20 3.97 10.13
C VAL A 250 23.17 4.65 11.08
N ARG A 251 23.35 5.96 10.92
CA ARG A 251 24.15 6.77 11.82
C ARG A 251 23.49 6.99 13.18
N SER A 252 24.22 7.53 14.14
CA SER A 252 23.63 8.02 15.38
C SER A 252 22.67 9.20 15.11
N GLY A 253 21.54 9.21 15.81
CA GLY A 253 20.46 10.18 15.64
C GLY A 253 19.66 10.03 14.34
N ALA A 254 19.69 8.85 13.71
CA ALA A 254 18.89 8.58 12.53
C ALA A 254 17.41 8.35 12.86
N ASP A 255 16.57 8.56 11.83
CA ASP A 255 15.15 8.22 11.84
C ASP A 255 14.92 6.85 11.18
N VAL A 256 14.06 6.02 11.79
CA VAL A 256 13.71 4.69 11.28
C VAL A 256 12.20 4.55 11.20
N SER A 257 11.69 4.24 10.01
CA SER A 257 10.27 3.92 9.79
C SER A 257 10.10 2.45 9.44
N LEU A 258 9.26 1.75 10.20
CA LEU A 258 8.99 0.32 10.07
C LEU A 258 7.58 0.13 9.50
N LEU A 259 7.47 -0.34 8.26
CA LEU A 259 6.21 -0.68 7.59
C LEU A 259 6.10 -2.18 7.31
N GLY A 260 7.20 -2.83 6.95
CA GLY A 260 7.20 -4.26 6.64
C GLY A 260 6.74 -5.09 7.84
N ILE A 261 5.83 -6.04 7.61
CA ILE A 261 5.30 -6.91 8.66
C ILE A 261 6.16 -8.17 8.75
N PRO A 262 6.89 -8.38 9.87
CA PRO A 262 7.70 -9.58 10.04
C PRO A 262 6.83 -10.83 10.20
N HIS A 263 7.28 -11.94 9.62
CA HIS A 263 6.63 -13.25 9.78
C HIS A 263 7.12 -14.04 11.01
N GLU A 264 8.15 -13.54 11.69
CA GLU A 264 8.77 -14.16 12.86
C GLU A 264 9.23 -13.11 13.88
N GLU A 265 9.52 -13.53 15.10
CA GLU A 265 10.13 -12.66 16.12
C GLU A 265 11.53 -12.24 15.70
N ILE A 266 11.83 -10.95 15.88
CA ILE A 266 13.12 -10.36 15.54
C ILE A 266 13.83 -9.90 16.81
N ALA A 267 14.96 -10.51 17.14
CA ALA A 267 15.83 -10.06 18.22
C ALA A 267 16.68 -8.87 17.74
N ILE A 268 16.73 -7.81 18.55
CA ILE A 268 17.52 -6.59 18.34
C ILE A 268 18.41 -6.36 19.56
N GLU A 269 19.66 -6.01 19.34
CA GLU A 269 20.58 -5.55 20.40
C GLU A 269 20.27 -4.10 20.76
N TRP A 270 19.23 -3.90 21.57
CA TRP A 270 18.63 -2.59 21.84
C TRP A 270 19.63 -1.54 22.33
N ALA A 271 20.59 -1.94 23.19
CA ALA A 271 21.59 -1.01 23.73
C ALA A 271 22.44 -0.42 22.59
N GLU A 272 23.10 -1.28 21.81
CA GLU A 272 24.05 -0.85 20.80
C GLU A 272 23.37 -0.29 19.54
N MET A 273 22.29 -0.95 19.09
CA MET A 273 21.67 -0.62 17.79
C MET A 273 20.68 0.54 17.87
N VAL A 274 20.11 0.81 19.06
CA VAL A 274 19.03 1.79 19.22
C VAL A 274 19.37 2.85 20.24
N ILE A 275 19.65 2.46 21.51
CA ILE A 275 19.75 3.41 22.63
C ILE A 275 21.02 4.26 22.49
N PHE A 276 22.18 3.66 22.33
CA PHE A 276 23.45 4.40 22.21
C PHE A 276 23.57 5.19 20.90
N LYS A 277 22.82 4.77 19.86
CA LYS A 277 22.69 5.57 18.64
C LYS A 277 21.65 6.69 18.76
N GLY A 278 20.81 6.70 19.78
CA GLY A 278 19.75 7.71 19.94
C GLY A 278 18.76 7.74 18.76
N LEU A 279 18.34 6.56 18.28
CA LEU A 279 17.46 6.46 17.12
C LEU A 279 16.02 6.89 17.46
N THR A 280 15.35 7.48 16.48
CA THR A 280 13.90 7.66 16.51
C THR A 280 13.25 6.57 15.66
N ILE A 281 12.46 5.67 16.27
CA ILE A 281 11.79 4.56 15.58
C ILE A 281 10.30 4.84 15.53
N ARG A 282 9.69 4.69 14.33
CA ARG A 282 8.26 4.86 14.07
C ARG A 282 7.67 3.59 13.47
N GLY A 283 6.63 3.06 14.10
CA GLY A 283 5.76 2.05 13.47
C GLY A 283 4.79 2.75 12.52
N ILE A 284 4.72 2.28 11.30
CA ILE A 284 3.83 2.80 10.27
C ILE A 284 2.70 1.80 10.04
N ASN A 285 1.47 2.23 10.22
CA ASN A 285 0.29 1.42 9.96
C ASN A 285 -0.62 2.12 8.94
N GLY A 286 -0.76 1.53 7.78
CA GLY A 286 -1.63 2.05 6.73
C GLY A 286 -1.31 3.49 6.33
N ARG A 287 -2.34 4.25 6.09
CA ARG A 287 -2.32 5.64 5.59
C ARG A 287 -2.98 6.57 6.61
N ARG A 288 -2.43 7.73 6.86
CA ARG A 288 -3.09 8.74 7.71
C ARG A 288 -4.30 9.29 6.96
N MET A 289 -5.49 9.05 7.46
CA MET A 289 -6.76 9.51 6.87
C MET A 289 -7.05 10.98 7.28
N PHE A 290 -7.15 11.96 6.35
CA PHE A 290 -6.87 11.81 4.91
C PHE A 290 -5.62 12.60 4.51
N ASP A 291 -4.75 12.92 5.46
CA ASP A 291 -3.55 13.72 5.23
C ASP A 291 -2.68 13.13 4.09
N THR A 292 -2.43 11.80 4.14
CA THR A 292 -1.67 11.13 3.07
C THR A 292 -2.39 11.10 1.72
N TRP A 293 -3.72 11.12 1.69
CA TRP A 293 -4.49 11.17 0.44
C TRP A 293 -4.31 12.51 -0.29
N TYR A 294 -4.35 13.64 0.44
CA TYR A 294 -4.01 14.96 -0.10
C TYR A 294 -2.59 15.01 -0.64
N GLN A 295 -1.64 14.43 0.10
CA GLN A 295 -0.24 14.35 -0.33
C GLN A 295 -0.10 13.50 -1.60
N CYS A 296 -0.71 12.31 -1.66
CA CYS A 296 -0.71 11.43 -2.82
C CYS A 296 -1.26 12.12 -4.07
N GLU A 297 -2.41 12.78 -3.96
CA GLU A 297 -3.01 13.50 -5.06
C GLU A 297 -2.11 14.63 -5.57
N SER A 298 -1.58 15.45 -4.65
CA SER A 298 -0.65 16.52 -5.00
C SER A 298 0.61 16.01 -5.70
N PHE A 299 1.14 14.88 -5.24
CA PHE A 299 2.32 14.24 -5.81
C PHE A 299 2.04 13.68 -7.21
N LEU A 300 0.99 12.90 -7.40
CA LEU A 300 0.63 12.30 -8.69
C LEU A 300 0.24 13.33 -9.74
N ARG A 301 -0.38 14.45 -9.34
CA ARG A 301 -0.64 15.57 -10.25
C ARG A 301 0.64 16.17 -10.83
N ARG A 302 1.68 16.31 -10.00
CA ARG A 302 2.97 16.89 -10.41
C ARG A 302 3.87 15.89 -11.11
N HIS A 303 3.81 14.61 -10.71
CA HIS A 303 4.68 13.54 -11.16
C HIS A 303 3.85 12.42 -11.80
N ARG A 304 3.11 12.76 -12.87
CA ARG A 304 2.07 11.91 -13.51
C ARG A 304 2.52 10.49 -13.87
N ASN A 305 3.80 10.29 -14.14
CA ASN A 305 4.35 9.00 -14.55
C ASN A 305 5.12 8.29 -13.41
N LEU A 306 5.04 8.81 -12.17
CA LEU A 306 5.87 8.32 -11.07
C LEU A 306 5.72 6.82 -10.82
N ILE A 307 4.49 6.32 -10.80
CA ILE A 307 4.20 4.92 -10.51
C ILE A 307 3.92 4.07 -11.76
N GLU A 308 3.90 4.68 -12.94
CA GLU A 308 3.64 3.97 -14.21
C GLU A 308 4.58 2.79 -14.46
N PRO A 309 5.91 2.90 -14.22
CA PRO A 309 6.83 1.78 -14.41
C PRO A 309 6.53 0.56 -13.52
N LEU A 310 5.77 0.75 -12.44
CA LEU A 310 5.43 -0.31 -11.49
C LEU A 310 4.22 -1.12 -11.91
N ILE A 311 3.38 -0.61 -12.82
CA ILE A 311 2.19 -1.31 -13.33
C ILE A 311 2.62 -2.24 -14.45
N THR A 312 3.08 -3.43 -14.06
CA THR A 312 3.66 -4.41 -15.00
C THR A 312 2.61 -5.22 -15.75
N HIS A 313 1.41 -5.35 -15.19
CA HIS A 313 0.33 -6.14 -15.76
C HIS A 313 -0.99 -5.37 -15.72
N ARG A 314 -1.69 -5.36 -16.85
CA ARG A 314 -3.06 -4.87 -17.01
C ARG A 314 -3.87 -5.99 -17.59
N LEU A 315 -4.82 -6.50 -16.82
CA LEU A 315 -5.60 -7.69 -17.18
C LEU A 315 -7.09 -7.40 -17.05
N PRO A 316 -7.95 -8.01 -17.88
CA PRO A 316 -9.37 -8.04 -17.57
C PRO A 316 -9.60 -8.79 -16.26
N PHE A 317 -10.65 -8.44 -15.53
CA PHE A 317 -10.90 -8.94 -14.17
C PHE A 317 -11.01 -10.47 -14.10
N ASP A 318 -11.52 -11.12 -15.12
CA ASP A 318 -11.70 -12.58 -15.21
C ASP A 318 -10.37 -13.34 -15.38
N ARG A 319 -9.27 -12.63 -15.68
CA ARG A 319 -7.90 -13.17 -15.71
C ARG A 319 -7.10 -12.89 -14.43
N PHE A 320 -7.77 -12.65 -13.33
CA PHE A 320 -7.13 -12.30 -12.04
C PHE A 320 -6.11 -13.35 -11.56
N GLU A 321 -6.35 -14.65 -11.82
CA GLU A 321 -5.43 -15.72 -11.42
C GLU A 321 -4.06 -15.57 -12.09
N GLU A 322 -4.00 -15.12 -13.35
CA GLU A 322 -2.73 -14.83 -14.01
C GLU A 322 -1.95 -13.74 -13.26
N GLY A 323 -2.66 -12.70 -12.80
CA GLY A 323 -2.09 -11.65 -11.99
C GLY A 323 -1.52 -12.15 -10.66
N ILE A 324 -2.26 -13.00 -9.96
CA ILE A 324 -1.81 -13.62 -8.70
C ILE A 324 -0.59 -14.51 -8.95
N HIS A 325 -0.62 -15.35 -9.98
CA HIS A 325 0.51 -16.21 -10.33
C HIS A 325 1.76 -15.38 -10.72
N ALA A 326 1.57 -14.28 -11.45
CA ALA A 326 2.67 -13.37 -11.79
C ALA A 326 3.28 -12.70 -10.53
N MET A 327 2.46 -12.42 -9.52
CA MET A 327 2.98 -11.95 -8.22
C MET A 327 3.72 -13.05 -7.46
N GLN A 328 3.22 -14.29 -7.48
CA GLN A 328 3.84 -15.42 -6.79
C GLN A 328 5.22 -15.78 -7.36
N ASN A 329 5.35 -15.79 -8.68
CA ASN A 329 6.63 -16.09 -9.35
C ASN A 329 7.57 -14.88 -9.48
N GLY A 330 7.14 -13.69 -8.99
CA GLY A 330 7.93 -12.47 -8.95
C GLY A 330 8.03 -11.73 -10.28
N SER A 331 7.29 -12.11 -11.32
CA SER A 331 7.29 -11.41 -12.62
C SER A 331 6.45 -10.13 -12.61
N ALA A 332 5.50 -9.99 -11.66
CA ALA A 332 4.71 -8.79 -11.49
C ALA A 332 5.21 -7.91 -10.34
N CYS A 333 5.18 -6.59 -10.55
CA CYS A 333 5.28 -5.61 -9.47
C CYS A 333 3.87 -5.18 -9.02
N LYS A 334 3.10 -4.48 -9.87
CA LYS A 334 1.68 -4.21 -9.64
C LYS A 334 0.85 -4.75 -10.80
N VAL A 335 -0.28 -5.33 -10.43
CA VAL A 335 -1.30 -5.83 -11.36
C VAL A 335 -2.54 -4.97 -11.21
N VAL A 336 -3.05 -4.46 -12.33
CA VAL A 336 -4.31 -3.72 -12.41
C VAL A 336 -5.32 -4.58 -13.16
N LEU A 337 -6.51 -4.75 -12.59
CA LEU A 337 -7.64 -5.43 -13.19
C LEU A 337 -8.64 -4.41 -13.76
N ASP A 338 -9.11 -4.65 -14.98
CA ASP A 338 -10.09 -3.82 -15.66
C ASP A 338 -11.50 -4.44 -15.52
N TRP A 339 -12.45 -3.64 -15.03
CA TRP A 339 -13.83 -4.03 -14.75
C TRP A 339 -14.83 -3.42 -15.75
N THR A 340 -14.37 -2.70 -16.77
CA THR A 340 -15.27 -1.97 -17.69
C THR A 340 -16.24 -2.87 -18.44
N ASP A 341 -15.87 -4.11 -18.72
CA ASP A 341 -16.71 -5.10 -19.42
C ASP A 341 -17.41 -6.09 -18.45
N ALA A 342 -17.32 -5.85 -17.15
CA ALA A 342 -17.92 -6.73 -16.14
C ALA A 342 -19.46 -6.66 -16.19
N LYS A 343 -20.08 -7.84 -16.21
CA LYS A 343 -21.56 -7.94 -16.24
C LYS A 343 -22.13 -7.77 -14.83
N VAL A 344 -23.21 -7.04 -14.75
CA VAL A 344 -24.01 -6.82 -13.52
C VAL A 344 -25.02 -7.96 -13.32
#